data_43890a85b66ed8723fd6610ccbd1d66b
#
_entry.id   43890a85b66ed8723fd6610ccbd1d66b
#
_cell.length_a   1.000
_cell.length_b   1.000
_cell.length_c   1.000
_cell.angle_alpha   90.00
_cell.angle_beta   90.00
_cell.angle_gamma   90.00
#
_symmetry.space_group_name_H-M   'P 1'
#
loop_
_entity.id
_entity.type
_entity.pdbx_description
1 polymer ?
#
loop_
_entity_poly.entity_id
_entity_poly.type
_entity_poly.pdbx_seq_one_letter_code
_entity_poly.pdbx_strand_id
1 'polypeptide(L)'
;MKKVTKEAGKIKMGKIVVMDHPLIQHKIGIIRREETGSKDFRTLVSEIAMLMCYEATRDLKLADVEIDTPICKTTVKELKGKKLAVVPILRAGLGMVDGMLAMIPAAKVGHIGLYRDPETLEPVEYYCKLPADCANREVFVVDPMLATGGSSSAAIQM
;
A
#
# COMPACT_ATOMS: atom_id res chain seq x y z
N MET A 1 -8.46 -0.64 -2.29
CA MET A 1 -7.30 -1.39 -2.83
C MET A 1 -7.79 -2.52 -3.75
N LYS A 2 -7.34 -2.57 -5.00
CA LYS A 2 -7.60 -3.71 -5.89
C LYS A 2 -6.44 -4.69 -5.77
N LYS A 3 -6.71 -5.93 -5.36
CA LYS A 3 -5.74 -7.04 -5.40
C LYS A 3 -5.91 -7.72 -6.76
N VAL A 4 -4.94 -7.61 -7.64
CA VAL A 4 -4.93 -8.30 -8.94
C VAL A 4 -4.03 -9.51 -8.83
N THR A 5 -4.62 -10.70 -8.90
CA THR A 5 -3.89 -11.96 -9.00
C THR A 5 -4.08 -12.55 -10.39
N LYS A 6 -3.00 -12.84 -11.10
CA LYS A 6 -3.02 -13.60 -12.37
C LYS A 6 -2.97 -15.09 -12.04
N GLU A 7 -4.06 -15.80 -12.26
CA GLU A 7 -4.05 -17.23 -12.58
C GLU A 7 -4.23 -17.37 -14.09
N ALA A 8 -3.55 -18.33 -14.70
CA ALA A 8 -3.47 -18.48 -16.15
C ALA A 8 -4.85 -18.42 -16.83
N GLY A 9 -5.08 -17.37 -17.61
CA GLY A 9 -6.19 -17.27 -18.55
C GLY A 9 -7.51 -16.66 -18.07
N LYS A 10 -7.69 -16.34 -16.77
CA LYS A 10 -8.86 -15.61 -16.28
C LYS A 10 -8.43 -14.42 -15.43
N ILE A 11 -8.79 -13.21 -15.82
CA ILE A 11 -8.68 -12.03 -14.99
C ILE A 11 -9.69 -12.19 -13.85
N LYS A 12 -9.20 -12.55 -12.66
CA LYS A 12 -10.02 -12.60 -11.47
C LYS A 12 -10.23 -11.17 -10.99
N MET A 13 -11.47 -10.70 -10.99
CA MET A 13 -11.80 -9.39 -10.43
C MET A 13 -11.32 -9.31 -8.98
N GLY A 14 -10.49 -8.31 -8.67
CA GLY A 14 -9.98 -8.10 -7.33
C GLY A 14 -11.09 -7.69 -6.35
N LYS A 15 -10.92 -8.03 -5.07
CA LYS A 15 -11.83 -7.63 -4.00
C LYS A 15 -11.70 -6.11 -3.77
N ILE A 16 -12.84 -5.41 -3.77
CA ILE A 16 -12.92 -4.01 -3.32
C ILE A 16 -13.25 -4.02 -1.83
N VAL A 17 -12.43 -3.35 -1.03
CA VAL A 17 -12.67 -3.14 0.40
C VAL A 17 -12.82 -1.65 0.62
N VAL A 18 -14.02 -1.25 1.05
CA VAL A 18 -14.29 0.14 1.45
C VAL A 18 -14.09 0.21 2.95
N MET A 19 -13.25 1.15 3.37
CA MET A 19 -12.95 1.36 4.79
C MET A 19 -13.95 2.36 5.38
N ASP A 20 -14.91 1.86 6.13
CA ASP A 20 -15.99 2.66 6.76
C ASP A 20 -15.76 2.95 8.26
N HIS A 21 -14.59 2.62 8.78
CA HIS A 21 -14.25 2.82 10.18
C HIS A 21 -14.36 4.30 10.59
N PRO A 22 -14.99 4.62 11.75
CA PRO A 22 -15.22 6.01 12.20
C PRO A 22 -13.97 6.89 12.23
N LEU A 23 -12.81 6.36 12.65
CA LEU A 23 -11.55 7.12 12.64
C LEU A 23 -11.10 7.49 11.24
N ILE A 24 -11.29 6.62 10.27
CA ILE A 24 -10.93 6.91 8.86
C ILE A 24 -11.90 7.96 8.31
N GLN A 25 -13.20 7.82 8.54
CA GLN A 25 -14.21 8.80 8.14
C GLN A 25 -13.90 10.18 8.72
N HIS A 26 -13.57 10.26 10.00
CA HIS A 26 -13.20 11.51 10.67
C HIS A 26 -11.98 12.15 10.02
N LYS A 27 -10.89 11.38 9.80
CA LYS A 27 -9.65 11.87 9.19
C LYS A 27 -9.86 12.33 7.74
N ILE A 28 -10.65 11.59 6.95
CA ILE A 28 -11.03 11.98 5.60
C ILE A 28 -11.85 13.28 5.63
N GLY A 29 -12.75 13.44 6.60
CA GLY A 29 -13.51 14.67 6.80
C GLY A 29 -12.60 15.88 7.00
N ILE A 30 -11.54 15.74 7.80
CA ILE A 30 -10.57 16.84 8.03
C ILE A 30 -9.75 17.12 6.76
N ILE A 31 -9.23 16.07 6.08
CA ILE A 31 -8.45 16.26 4.83
C ILE A 31 -9.22 17.05 3.78
N ARG A 32 -10.54 16.90 3.74
CA ARG A 32 -11.40 17.53 2.74
C ARG A 32 -11.72 19.00 3.00
N ARG A 33 -11.35 19.51 4.15
CA ARG A 33 -11.59 20.92 4.48
C ARG A 33 -10.63 21.81 3.70
N GLU A 34 -11.13 22.93 3.21
CA GLU A 34 -10.34 23.92 2.47
C GLU A 34 -9.22 24.52 3.34
N GLU A 35 -9.50 24.70 4.63
CA GLU A 35 -8.54 25.22 5.61
C GLU A 35 -7.46 24.24 6.05
N THR A 36 -7.49 22.96 5.62
CA THR A 36 -6.51 21.98 6.04
C THR A 36 -5.13 22.31 5.44
N GLY A 37 -4.22 22.72 6.29
CA GLY A 37 -2.85 23.08 5.90
C GLY A 37 -2.02 21.88 5.46
N SER A 38 -0.94 22.15 4.71
CA SER A 38 -0.08 21.08 4.16
C SER A 38 0.56 20.17 5.22
N LYS A 39 0.80 20.67 6.44
CA LYS A 39 1.31 19.87 7.54
C LYS A 39 0.27 18.83 7.98
N ASP A 40 -0.93 19.29 8.28
CA ASP A 40 -2.00 18.44 8.78
C ASP A 40 -2.45 17.45 7.70
N PHE A 41 -2.51 17.88 6.45
CA PHE A 41 -2.77 17.01 5.31
C PHE A 41 -1.78 15.83 5.24
N ARG A 42 -0.46 16.09 5.34
CA ARG A 42 0.56 15.03 5.33
C ARG A 42 0.43 14.07 6.50
N THR A 43 0.21 14.61 7.69
CA THR A 43 0.00 13.80 8.90
C THR A 43 -1.20 12.89 8.75
N LEU A 44 -2.33 13.42 8.30
CA LEU A 44 -3.56 12.65 8.13
C LEU A 44 -3.45 11.59 7.04
N VAL A 45 -2.76 11.89 5.93
CA VAL A 45 -2.50 10.89 4.86
C VAL A 45 -1.69 9.72 5.42
N SER A 46 -0.65 9.99 6.20
CA SER A 46 0.17 8.95 6.84
C SER A 46 -0.64 8.11 7.84
N GLU A 47 -1.45 8.75 8.67
CA GLU A 47 -2.32 8.06 9.64
C GLU A 47 -3.39 7.19 8.96
N ILE A 48 -4.00 7.67 7.89
CA ILE A 48 -4.94 6.89 7.08
C ILE A 48 -4.23 5.70 6.43
N ALA A 49 -3.03 5.92 5.89
CA ALA A 49 -2.22 4.85 5.30
C ALA A 49 -1.89 3.75 6.32
N MET A 50 -1.60 4.10 7.57
CA MET A 50 -1.40 3.17 8.67
C MET A 50 -2.65 2.31 8.93
N LEU A 51 -3.81 2.93 9.04
CA LEU A 51 -5.08 2.22 9.25
C LEU A 51 -5.45 1.34 8.05
N MET A 52 -5.21 1.83 6.84
CA MET A 52 -5.41 1.03 5.61
C MET A 52 -4.43 -0.15 5.52
N CYS A 53 -3.19 0.04 5.98
CA CYS A 53 -2.20 -1.03 6.04
C CYS A 53 -2.66 -2.17 6.94
N TYR A 54 -3.20 -1.86 8.12
CA TYR A 54 -3.74 -2.85 9.04
C TYR A 54 -4.79 -3.74 8.37
N GLU A 55 -5.73 -3.16 7.64
CA GLU A 55 -6.75 -3.95 6.92
C GLU A 55 -6.18 -4.66 5.70
N ALA A 56 -5.29 -4.01 4.95
CA ALA A 56 -4.70 -4.58 3.75
C ALA A 56 -3.82 -5.81 4.02
N THR A 57 -3.30 -5.93 5.25
CA THR A 57 -2.47 -7.05 5.70
C THR A 57 -3.26 -8.16 6.40
N ARG A 58 -4.58 -8.06 6.50
CA ARG A 58 -5.45 -9.02 7.21
C ARG A 58 -5.30 -10.47 6.73
N ASP A 59 -5.08 -10.65 5.44
CA ASP A 59 -5.01 -11.98 4.81
C ASP A 59 -3.57 -12.55 4.74
N LEU A 60 -2.60 -11.92 5.41
CA LEU A 60 -1.22 -12.43 5.45
C LEU A 60 -1.16 -13.77 6.17
N LYS A 61 -0.40 -14.70 5.57
CA LYS A 61 -0.24 -16.03 6.12
C LYS A 61 0.72 -16.03 7.30
N LEU A 62 0.39 -16.79 8.32
CA LEU A 62 1.22 -17.03 9.48
C LEU A 62 1.82 -18.43 9.43
N ALA A 63 2.98 -18.62 10.05
CA ALA A 63 3.61 -19.90 10.30
C ALA A 63 3.89 -20.05 11.79
N ASP A 64 3.86 -21.31 12.27
CA ASP A 64 4.29 -21.65 13.61
C ASP A 64 5.81 -21.64 13.69
N VAL A 65 6.36 -20.94 14.70
CA VAL A 65 7.79 -20.83 14.98
C VAL A 65 8.02 -21.14 16.46
N GLU A 66 8.94 -22.04 16.75
CA GLU A 66 9.37 -22.28 18.13
C GLU A 66 10.33 -21.16 18.58
N ILE A 67 10.06 -20.61 19.74
CA ILE A 67 10.88 -19.58 20.38
C ILE A 67 11.20 -19.94 21.82
N ASP A 68 12.30 -19.42 22.33
CA ASP A 68 12.61 -19.41 23.74
C ASP A 68 12.07 -18.13 24.39
N THR A 69 11.27 -18.28 25.43
CA THR A 69 10.84 -17.17 26.30
C THR A 69 11.61 -17.23 27.63
N PRO A 70 11.59 -16.17 28.45
CA PRO A 70 12.22 -16.20 29.77
C PRO A 70 11.69 -17.30 30.70
N ILE A 71 10.53 -17.90 30.40
CA ILE A 71 9.88 -18.91 31.26
C ILE A 71 10.04 -20.32 30.67
N CYS A 72 9.76 -20.49 29.37
CA CYS A 72 9.79 -21.80 28.71
C CYS A 72 9.86 -21.65 27.18
N LYS A 73 10.16 -22.76 26.51
CA LYS A 73 9.97 -22.87 25.06
C LYS A 73 8.50 -22.87 24.73
N THR A 74 8.13 -22.14 23.68
CA THR A 74 6.74 -22.06 23.22
C THR A 74 6.68 -21.87 21.71
N THR A 75 5.51 -22.08 21.13
CA THR A 75 5.24 -21.85 19.70
C THR A 75 4.46 -20.56 19.53
N VAL A 76 4.92 -19.70 18.63
CA VAL A 76 4.27 -18.43 18.28
C VAL A 76 3.96 -18.37 16.79
N LYS A 77 3.10 -17.43 16.40
CA LYS A 77 2.76 -17.17 15.00
C LYS A 77 3.60 -16.02 14.47
N GLU A 78 4.35 -16.28 13.40
CA GLU A 78 5.07 -15.26 12.65
C GLU A 78 4.58 -15.17 11.21
N LEU A 79 4.81 -14.04 10.56
CA LEU A 79 4.47 -13.88 9.15
C LEU A 79 5.24 -14.89 8.30
N LYS A 80 4.50 -15.74 7.61
CA LYS A 80 5.06 -16.79 6.74
C LYS A 80 5.66 -16.18 5.48
N GLY A 81 6.90 -16.58 5.18
CA GLY A 81 7.54 -16.30 3.90
C GLY A 81 8.11 -14.89 3.75
N LYS A 82 8.33 -14.50 2.55
CA LYS A 82 8.88 -13.17 2.22
C LYS A 82 7.72 -12.21 2.04
N LYS A 83 7.71 -11.38 2.70
CA LYS A 83 8.03 -10.05 2.97
C LYS A 83 7.38 -9.09 2.00
N LEU A 84 7.01 -8.00 2.53
CA LEU A 84 6.15 -7.02 1.88
C LEU A 84 7.01 -6.00 1.12
N ALA A 85 6.44 -5.39 0.11
CA ALA A 85 6.98 -4.20 -0.53
C ALA A 85 5.91 -3.13 -0.64
N VAL A 86 6.30 -1.89 -0.42
CA VAL A 86 5.45 -0.70 -0.59
C VAL A 86 5.95 0.05 -1.81
N VAL A 87 5.05 0.34 -2.73
CA VAL A 87 5.38 1.01 -3.99
C VAL A 87 4.46 2.21 -4.17
N PRO A 88 4.91 3.41 -3.76
CA PRO A 88 4.16 4.62 -4.02
C PRO A 88 4.19 4.99 -5.51
N ILE A 89 3.04 5.46 -6.01
CA ILE A 89 2.99 6.17 -7.27
C ILE A 89 3.43 7.61 -7.01
N LEU A 90 4.57 7.97 -7.56
CA LEU A 90 5.16 9.29 -7.36
C LEU A 90 4.31 10.36 -8.07
N ARG A 91 4.19 11.51 -7.48
CA ARG A 91 4.75 12.00 -6.21
C ARG A 91 3.81 11.81 -5.03
N ALA A 92 2.49 11.77 -5.27
CA ALA A 92 1.45 11.81 -4.23
C ALA A 92 1.51 10.61 -3.26
N GLY A 93 1.82 9.41 -3.78
CA GLY A 93 1.93 8.19 -2.97
C GLY A 93 3.01 8.23 -1.89
N LEU A 94 4.02 9.11 -2.01
CA LEU A 94 5.07 9.24 -0.98
C LEU A 94 4.52 9.56 0.41
N GLY A 95 3.44 10.35 0.50
CA GLY A 95 2.82 10.69 1.78
C GLY A 95 2.24 9.51 2.55
N MET A 96 2.05 8.36 1.89
CA MET A 96 1.52 7.14 2.51
C MET A 96 2.62 6.19 3.01
N VAL A 97 3.86 6.35 2.55
CA VAL A 97 4.95 5.39 2.79
C VAL A 97 5.28 5.29 4.27
N ASP A 98 5.43 6.41 4.96
CA ASP A 98 5.81 6.43 6.37
C ASP A 98 4.76 5.74 7.24
N GLY A 99 3.47 5.96 6.96
CA GLY A 99 2.38 5.27 7.64
C GLY A 99 2.41 3.75 7.43
N MET A 100 2.72 3.31 6.21
CA MET A 100 2.88 1.88 5.91
C MET A 100 4.09 1.29 6.63
N LEU A 101 5.24 1.97 6.62
CA LEU A 101 6.47 1.51 7.26
C LEU A 101 6.38 1.51 8.78
N ALA A 102 5.58 2.39 9.39
CA ALA A 102 5.29 2.34 10.81
C ALA A 102 4.63 1.02 11.24
N MET A 103 3.79 0.43 10.37
CA MET A 103 3.15 -0.86 10.62
C MET A 103 4.00 -2.06 10.20
N ILE A 104 4.78 -1.93 9.14
CA ILE A 104 5.60 -3.01 8.56
C ILE A 104 7.03 -2.52 8.28
N PRO A 105 7.83 -2.24 9.31
CA PRO A 105 9.14 -1.58 9.16
C PRO A 105 10.15 -2.39 8.32
N ALA A 106 9.95 -3.70 8.19
CA ALA A 106 10.79 -4.57 7.36
C ALA A 106 10.39 -4.60 5.88
N ALA A 107 9.35 -3.86 5.47
CA ALA A 107 8.96 -3.79 4.07
C ALA A 107 10.02 -3.08 3.23
N LYS A 108 10.27 -3.59 2.02
CA LYS A 108 11.10 -2.87 1.04
C LYS A 108 10.26 -1.80 0.35
N VAL A 109 10.90 -0.70 -0.03
CA VAL A 109 10.24 0.36 -0.78
C VAL A 109 10.77 0.35 -2.21
N GLY A 110 9.85 0.30 -3.17
CA GLY A 110 10.10 0.60 -4.58
C GLY A 110 9.38 1.89 -4.97
N HIS A 111 9.65 2.42 -6.14
CA HIS A 111 9.01 3.65 -6.61
C HIS A 111 8.64 3.53 -8.07
N ILE A 112 7.45 4.00 -8.42
CA ILE A 112 6.97 4.15 -9.78
C ILE A 112 6.60 5.61 -9.99
N GLY A 113 7.25 6.25 -10.96
CA GLY A 113 6.98 7.62 -11.36
C GLY A 113 6.14 7.66 -12.61
N LEU A 114 4.95 8.24 -12.49
CA LEU A 114 4.04 8.45 -13.61
C LEU A 114 3.64 9.92 -13.67
N TYR A 115 3.58 10.49 -14.88
CA TYR A 115 2.91 11.75 -15.13
C TYR A 115 1.82 11.54 -16.19
N ARG A 116 0.89 12.47 -16.30
CA ARG A 116 -0.08 12.47 -17.38
C ARG A 116 0.42 13.36 -18.51
N ASP A 117 0.46 12.81 -19.70
CA ASP A 117 0.73 13.59 -20.90
C ASP A 117 -0.29 14.71 -21.01
N PRO A 118 0.12 15.97 -21.19
CA PRO A 118 -0.81 17.10 -21.22
C PRO A 118 -1.77 17.11 -22.41
N GLU A 119 -1.41 16.44 -23.51
CA GLU A 119 -2.22 16.40 -24.73
C GLU A 119 -3.15 15.18 -24.75
N THR A 120 -2.60 13.99 -24.45
CA THR A 120 -3.35 12.72 -24.53
C THR A 120 -4.01 12.32 -23.22
N LEU A 121 -3.59 12.90 -22.09
CA LEU A 121 -3.98 12.54 -20.72
C LEU A 121 -3.64 11.09 -20.33
N GLU A 122 -2.86 10.41 -21.15
CA GLU A 122 -2.39 9.08 -20.86
C GLU A 122 -1.27 9.07 -19.81
N PRO A 123 -1.18 8.02 -18.97
CA PRO A 123 -0.11 7.89 -17.99
C PRO A 123 1.20 7.50 -18.70
N VAL A 124 2.23 8.33 -18.51
CA VAL A 124 3.58 8.12 -19.04
C VAL A 124 4.52 7.81 -17.88
N GLU A 125 5.29 6.72 -18.02
CA GLU A 125 6.35 6.37 -17.08
C GLU A 125 7.56 7.26 -17.27
N TYR A 126 8.10 7.80 -16.16
CA TYR A 126 9.38 8.49 -16.14
C TYR A 126 10.38 7.88 -15.16
N TYR A 127 9.92 6.99 -14.28
CA TYR A 127 10.78 6.33 -13.30
C TYR A 127 10.16 5.02 -12.83
N CYS A 128 10.93 3.94 -12.85
CA CYS A 128 10.55 2.68 -12.22
C CYS A 128 11.77 2.04 -11.57
N LYS A 129 11.75 1.92 -10.24
CA LYS A 129 12.75 1.18 -9.50
C LYS A 129 12.09 0.35 -8.41
N LEU A 130 12.00 -0.94 -8.65
CA LEU A 130 11.44 -1.91 -7.75
C LEU A 130 12.53 -2.73 -7.05
N PRO A 131 12.26 -3.32 -5.88
CA PRO A 131 13.16 -4.30 -5.27
C PRO A 131 13.46 -5.45 -6.24
N ALA A 132 14.70 -5.89 -6.33
CA ALA A 132 15.12 -6.94 -7.26
C ALA A 132 14.34 -8.27 -7.09
N ASP A 133 13.83 -8.53 -5.89
CA ASP A 133 13.01 -9.70 -5.53
C ASP A 133 11.50 -9.39 -5.47
N CYS A 134 11.05 -8.34 -6.18
CA CYS A 134 9.67 -7.85 -6.13
C CYS A 134 8.64 -8.95 -6.50
N ALA A 135 8.97 -9.78 -7.49
CA ALA A 135 8.12 -10.89 -7.93
C ALA A 135 7.82 -11.93 -6.81
N ASN A 136 8.67 -11.98 -5.78
CA ASN A 136 8.53 -12.90 -4.64
C ASN A 136 7.93 -12.21 -3.39
N ARG A 137 7.40 -10.98 -3.53
CA ARG A 137 6.82 -10.20 -2.44
C ARG A 137 5.35 -9.95 -2.67
N GLU A 138 4.62 -9.76 -1.59
CA GLU A 138 3.33 -9.09 -1.68
C GLU A 138 3.58 -7.58 -1.79
N VAL A 139 3.06 -6.99 -2.86
CA VAL A 139 3.31 -5.59 -3.22
C VAL A 139 2.06 -4.76 -2.93
N PHE A 140 2.25 -3.69 -2.15
CA PHE A 140 1.24 -2.68 -1.90
C PHE A 140 1.55 -1.45 -2.75
N VAL A 141 0.80 -1.26 -3.82
CA VAL A 141 0.85 -0.02 -4.59
C VAL A 141 -0.02 1.01 -3.88
N VAL A 142 0.57 2.16 -3.53
CA VAL A 142 -0.12 3.20 -2.76
C VAL A 142 -0.21 4.52 -3.53
N ASP A 143 -1.44 5.07 -3.50
CA ASP A 143 -1.78 6.35 -4.09
C ASP A 143 -2.94 6.95 -3.27
N PRO A 144 -2.86 8.19 -2.79
CA PRO A 144 -3.93 8.80 -2.00
C PRO A 144 -5.18 9.13 -2.81
N MET A 145 -5.11 9.15 -4.15
CA MET A 145 -6.24 9.46 -5.00
C MET A 145 -6.36 8.50 -6.19
N LEU A 146 -7.38 7.65 -6.16
CA LEU A 146 -7.61 6.68 -7.23
C LEU A 146 -8.18 7.35 -8.50
N ALA A 147 -9.05 8.35 -8.38
CA ALA A 147 -9.78 9.01 -9.47
C ALA A 147 -10.34 7.99 -10.50
N THR A 148 -9.92 8.08 -11.77
CA THR A 148 -10.31 7.13 -12.83
C THR A 148 -9.57 5.79 -12.75
N GLY A 149 -8.55 5.69 -11.94
CA GLY A 149 -7.70 4.49 -11.81
C GLY A 149 -6.65 4.33 -12.92
N GLY A 150 -6.51 5.29 -13.83
CA GLY A 150 -5.55 5.20 -14.94
C GLY A 150 -4.10 5.02 -14.48
N SER A 151 -3.62 5.89 -13.57
CA SER A 151 -2.26 5.77 -13.01
C SER A 151 -2.04 4.46 -12.27
N SER A 152 -3.01 4.05 -11.45
CA SER A 152 -2.92 2.78 -10.72
C SER A 152 -2.94 1.56 -11.65
N SER A 153 -3.72 1.60 -12.72
CA SER A 153 -3.74 0.54 -13.75
C SER A 153 -2.41 0.44 -14.49
N ALA A 154 -1.84 1.58 -14.89
CA ALA A 154 -0.52 1.61 -15.53
C ALA A 154 0.56 1.07 -14.59
N ALA A 155 0.61 1.54 -13.34
CA ALA A 155 1.58 1.08 -12.34
C ALA A 155 1.52 -0.44 -12.06
N ILE A 156 0.34 -1.07 -12.17
CA ILE A 156 0.18 -2.52 -11.93
C ILE A 156 0.60 -3.35 -13.15
N GLN A 157 0.63 -2.77 -14.34
CA GLN A 157 1.03 -3.44 -15.57
C GLN A 157 2.55 -3.45 -15.78
N MET A 158 3.27 -2.61 -15.07
CA MET A 158 4.73 -2.52 -15.05
C MET A 158 5.34 -3.65 -14.20
#